data_dd5b37364350d8a2a557b1fe7f5a0aaa
#
_entry.id   dd5b37364350d8a2a557b1fe7f5a0aaa
#
_cell.length_a   1.000
_cell.length_b   1.000
_cell.length_c   1.000
_cell.angle_alpha   90.00
_cell.angle_beta   90.00
_cell.angle_gamma   90.00
#
_symmetry.space_group_name_H-M   'P 1'
#
loop_
_entity.id
_entity.type
_entity.pdbx_description
1 polymer ?
#
loop_
_entity_poly.entity_id
_entity_poly.type
_entity_poly.pdbx_seq_one_letter_code
_entity_poly.pdbx_strand_id
1 'polypeptide(L)'
;MSALRIFAAVSETETLTQAAERLGITQSAVSQTIKQLEIQTHTQLVDTRSRPVRLTPSGQVLKDYALQIIDDTKRMLADVRLTAKGGTLPLNIGMVDSFCDVAGLQLMQQLNPYVSKLTLRTGLGSSLSQDLLNRNLDILITSDPIDEHPELQRYPILRDPFVMIVPDNCSEEGSVTAAWLAENVPFIHYTRESRLGKLTDLIARRLDIQPQTAYELDSTQTLMRFVQSGQGWAITTGLCLVRYPELLQGCRVLQLASGANARHLTMLCRENELGVLPEQIATACRSIYIDEIVPQLIKIAPWLEQQAYAITEMPAI
;
A
#
# COMPACT_ATOMS: atom_id res chain seq x y z
N MET A 1 -21.25 -9.14 22.24
CA MET A 1 -20.13 -8.21 22.53
C MET A 1 -19.32 -8.58 23.76
N SER A 2 -19.90 -8.75 24.95
CA SER A 2 -19.13 -9.14 26.16
C SER A 2 -18.39 -10.47 26.00
N ALA A 3 -19.03 -11.48 25.41
CA ALA A 3 -18.43 -12.80 25.21
C ALA A 3 -17.18 -12.76 24.35
N LEU A 4 -17.17 -12.00 23.23
CA LEU A 4 -16.00 -11.86 22.37
C LEU A 4 -14.85 -11.13 23.08
N ARG A 5 -15.13 -10.12 23.90
CA ARG A 5 -14.10 -9.45 24.70
C ARG A 5 -13.46 -10.38 25.74
N ILE A 6 -14.27 -11.22 26.38
CA ILE A 6 -13.79 -12.21 27.34
C ILE A 6 -12.90 -13.24 26.61
N PHE A 7 -13.33 -13.73 25.45
CA PHE A 7 -12.56 -14.67 24.64
C PHE A 7 -11.24 -14.05 24.15
N ALA A 8 -11.27 -12.80 23.67
CA ALA A 8 -10.06 -12.09 23.27
C ALA A 8 -9.07 -11.95 24.44
N ALA A 9 -9.52 -11.60 25.64
CA ALA A 9 -8.66 -11.52 26.82
C ALA A 9 -8.04 -12.89 27.18
N VAL A 10 -8.81 -13.98 27.09
CA VAL A 10 -8.30 -15.34 27.30
C VAL A 10 -7.23 -15.70 26.26
N SER A 11 -7.37 -15.28 25.02
CA SER A 11 -6.39 -15.54 23.97
C SER A 11 -5.04 -14.81 24.13
N GLU A 12 -4.99 -13.82 25.01
CA GLU A 12 -3.80 -12.98 25.30
C GLU A 12 -3.19 -13.23 26.67
N THR A 13 -3.70 -14.21 27.42
CA THR A 13 -3.26 -14.51 28.78
C THR A 13 -2.91 -15.99 28.93
N GLU A 14 -2.06 -16.33 29.90
CA GLU A 14 -1.63 -17.71 30.15
C GLU A 14 -2.66 -18.53 30.92
N THR A 15 -3.57 -17.86 31.66
CA THR A 15 -4.56 -18.53 32.49
C THR A 15 -5.91 -17.80 32.45
N LEU A 16 -6.99 -18.55 32.66
CA LEU A 16 -8.34 -17.95 32.78
C LEU A 16 -8.45 -16.99 33.98
N THR A 17 -7.64 -17.19 35.01
CA THR A 17 -7.58 -16.31 36.19
C THR A 17 -7.00 -14.94 35.83
N GLN A 18 -5.90 -14.89 35.08
CA GLN A 18 -5.32 -13.64 34.58
C GLN A 18 -6.31 -12.88 33.66
N ALA A 19 -7.01 -13.61 32.78
CA ALA A 19 -8.05 -12.99 31.96
C ALA A 19 -9.18 -12.38 32.79
N ALA A 20 -9.59 -13.06 33.85
CA ALA A 20 -10.61 -12.60 34.79
C ALA A 20 -10.16 -11.34 35.53
N GLU A 21 -8.95 -11.34 36.09
CA GLU A 21 -8.33 -10.18 36.74
C GLU A 21 -8.25 -8.95 35.84
N ARG A 22 -7.75 -9.15 34.59
CA ARG A 22 -7.64 -8.09 33.59
C ARG A 22 -8.99 -7.45 33.24
N LEU A 23 -10.07 -8.23 33.30
CA LEU A 23 -11.42 -7.78 32.96
C LEU A 23 -12.24 -7.33 34.19
N GLY A 24 -11.74 -7.51 35.39
CA GLY A 24 -12.44 -7.19 36.63
C GLY A 24 -13.67 -8.07 36.89
N ILE A 25 -13.64 -9.34 36.46
CA ILE A 25 -14.72 -10.33 36.63
C ILE A 25 -14.22 -11.60 37.30
N THR A 26 -15.12 -12.52 37.66
CA THR A 26 -14.71 -13.79 38.26
C THR A 26 -14.21 -14.79 37.22
N GLN A 27 -13.28 -15.66 37.63
CA GLN A 27 -12.79 -16.74 36.78
C GLN A 27 -13.91 -17.71 36.35
N SER A 28 -14.92 -17.91 37.21
CA SER A 28 -16.11 -18.70 36.86
C SER A 28 -16.92 -18.07 35.72
N ALA A 29 -17.04 -16.75 35.67
CA ALA A 29 -17.73 -16.04 34.60
C ALA A 29 -16.96 -16.17 33.26
N VAL A 30 -15.62 -16.08 33.30
CA VAL A 30 -14.78 -16.34 32.12
C VAL A 30 -14.98 -17.76 31.61
N SER A 31 -14.84 -18.76 32.48
CA SER A 31 -15.00 -20.18 32.13
C SER A 31 -16.38 -20.49 31.56
N GLN A 32 -17.44 -19.92 32.14
CA GLN A 32 -18.82 -20.11 31.69
C GLN A 32 -19.06 -19.47 30.31
N THR A 33 -18.45 -18.30 30.05
CA THR A 33 -18.53 -17.63 28.75
C THR A 33 -17.83 -18.43 27.65
N ILE A 34 -16.62 -18.94 27.93
CA ILE A 34 -15.91 -19.80 26.99
C ILE A 34 -16.75 -21.03 26.65
N LYS A 35 -17.27 -21.73 27.69
CA LYS A 35 -18.14 -22.90 27.50
C LYS A 35 -19.39 -22.60 26.69
N GLN A 36 -20.00 -21.42 26.85
CA GLN A 36 -21.14 -21.00 26.03
C GLN A 36 -20.76 -20.77 24.56
N LEU A 37 -19.62 -20.15 24.31
CA LEU A 37 -19.12 -19.99 22.93
C LEU A 37 -18.84 -21.33 22.27
N GLU A 38 -18.23 -22.27 23.00
CA GLU A 38 -17.97 -23.64 22.50
C GLU A 38 -19.27 -24.40 22.20
N ILE A 39 -20.32 -24.23 23.01
CA ILE A 39 -21.64 -24.78 22.74
C ILE A 39 -22.25 -24.17 21.47
N GLN A 40 -22.19 -22.85 21.30
CA GLN A 40 -22.74 -22.15 20.14
C GLN A 40 -22.01 -22.48 18.84
N THR A 41 -20.70 -22.67 18.92
CA THR A 41 -19.86 -23.01 17.76
C THR A 41 -19.75 -24.51 17.51
N HIS A 42 -20.31 -25.33 18.39
CA HIS A 42 -20.21 -26.80 18.37
C HIS A 42 -18.78 -27.34 18.27
N THR A 43 -17.82 -26.59 18.82
CA THR A 43 -16.41 -26.99 18.79
C THR A 43 -15.64 -26.46 20.00
N GLN A 44 -14.55 -27.13 20.36
CA GLN A 44 -13.64 -26.64 21.40
C GLN A 44 -12.82 -25.46 20.84
N LEU A 45 -12.75 -24.37 21.59
CA LEU A 45 -12.03 -23.16 21.25
C LEU A 45 -10.75 -22.99 22.04
N VAL A 46 -10.73 -23.52 23.27
CA VAL A 46 -9.63 -23.36 24.23
C VAL A 46 -9.24 -24.71 24.82
N ASP A 47 -7.97 -25.06 24.77
CA ASP A 47 -7.41 -26.18 25.52
C ASP A 47 -7.02 -25.72 26.92
N THR A 48 -7.91 -25.98 27.88
CA THR A 48 -7.69 -25.66 29.29
C THR A 48 -6.87 -26.69 30.06
N ARG A 49 -6.49 -27.80 29.42
CA ARG A 49 -5.64 -28.84 30.00
C ARG A 49 -4.16 -28.49 29.88
N SER A 50 -3.81 -27.68 28.89
CA SER A 50 -2.46 -27.16 28.70
C SER A 50 -2.17 -26.02 29.67
N ARG A 51 -0.91 -25.89 30.11
CA ARG A 51 -0.40 -24.73 30.84
C ARG A 51 0.89 -24.28 30.15
N PRO A 52 0.91 -23.09 29.54
CA PRO A 52 -0.18 -22.07 29.47
C PRO A 52 -1.39 -22.55 28.64
N VAL A 53 -2.56 -21.93 28.88
CA VAL A 53 -3.78 -22.13 28.12
C VAL A 53 -3.52 -21.84 26.64
N ARG A 54 -3.99 -22.71 25.74
CA ARG A 54 -3.78 -22.57 24.29
C ARG A 54 -5.12 -22.53 23.54
N LEU A 55 -5.14 -21.79 22.45
CA LEU A 55 -6.26 -21.83 21.53
C LEU A 55 -6.17 -23.09 20.65
N THR A 56 -7.32 -23.66 20.34
CA THR A 56 -7.44 -24.65 19.25
C THR A 56 -7.37 -23.96 17.88
N PRO A 57 -7.23 -24.67 16.76
CA PRO A 57 -7.34 -24.06 15.42
C PRO A 57 -8.65 -23.27 15.25
N SER A 58 -9.78 -23.79 15.72
CA SER A 58 -11.07 -23.08 15.72
C SER A 58 -11.06 -21.86 16.63
N GLY A 59 -10.37 -21.94 17.76
CA GLY A 59 -10.15 -20.81 18.65
C GLY A 59 -9.33 -19.69 18.01
N GLN A 60 -8.32 -20.04 17.21
CA GLN A 60 -7.54 -19.05 16.48
C GLN A 60 -8.40 -18.29 15.47
N VAL A 61 -9.23 -18.99 14.70
CA VAL A 61 -10.18 -18.37 13.77
C VAL A 61 -11.13 -17.43 14.52
N LEU A 62 -11.70 -17.88 15.64
CA LEU A 62 -12.60 -17.03 16.43
C LEU A 62 -11.88 -15.82 17.00
N LYS A 63 -10.60 -15.94 17.39
CA LYS A 63 -9.79 -14.82 17.89
C LYS A 63 -9.70 -13.70 16.86
N ASP A 64 -9.37 -14.05 15.62
CA ASP A 64 -9.18 -13.08 14.55
C ASP A 64 -10.50 -12.32 14.27
N TYR A 65 -11.61 -13.02 14.15
CA TYR A 65 -12.92 -12.40 14.02
C TYR A 65 -13.36 -11.61 15.27
N ALA A 66 -13.07 -12.11 16.47
CA ALA A 66 -13.46 -11.43 17.70
C ALA A 66 -12.75 -10.09 17.86
N LEU A 67 -11.44 -10.02 17.57
CA LEU A 67 -10.67 -8.78 17.59
C LEU A 67 -11.20 -7.79 16.56
N GLN A 68 -11.52 -8.24 15.36
CA GLN A 68 -12.09 -7.43 14.30
C GLN A 68 -13.45 -6.83 14.70
N ILE A 69 -14.40 -7.64 15.20
CA ILE A 69 -15.74 -7.18 15.64
C ILE A 69 -15.63 -6.19 16.82
N ILE A 70 -14.69 -6.42 17.74
CA ILE A 70 -14.47 -5.51 18.89
C ILE A 70 -13.98 -4.15 18.39
N ASP A 71 -13.05 -4.13 17.44
CA ASP A 71 -12.52 -2.88 16.89
C ASP A 71 -13.57 -2.14 16.05
N ASP A 72 -14.31 -2.83 15.20
CA ASP A 72 -15.42 -2.28 14.42
C ASP A 72 -16.48 -1.64 15.31
N THR A 73 -16.77 -2.28 16.45
CA THR A 73 -17.74 -1.68 17.40
C THR A 73 -17.20 -0.42 18.04
N LYS A 74 -15.90 -0.36 18.38
CA LYS A 74 -15.29 0.88 18.90
C LYS A 74 -15.36 1.99 17.86
N ARG A 75 -15.02 1.68 16.59
CA ARG A 75 -15.12 2.61 15.48
C ARG A 75 -16.55 3.09 15.27
N MET A 76 -17.51 2.18 15.15
CA MET A 76 -18.92 2.52 15.02
C MET A 76 -19.39 3.49 16.12
N LEU A 77 -19.05 3.22 17.38
CA LEU A 77 -19.43 4.10 18.50
C LEU A 77 -18.73 5.46 18.44
N ALA A 78 -17.47 5.51 17.96
CA ALA A 78 -16.76 6.75 17.74
C ALA A 78 -17.41 7.56 16.60
N ASP A 79 -17.71 6.92 15.48
CA ASP A 79 -18.32 7.54 14.31
C ASP A 79 -19.71 8.11 14.60
N VAL A 80 -20.56 7.34 15.28
CA VAL A 80 -21.88 7.80 15.72
C VAL A 80 -21.77 9.03 16.64
N ARG A 81 -20.81 9.02 17.59
CA ARG A 81 -20.58 10.17 18.47
C ARG A 81 -20.04 11.40 17.74
N LEU A 82 -19.19 11.20 16.77
CA LEU A 82 -18.59 12.27 15.96
C LEU A 82 -19.64 12.87 15.01
N THR A 83 -20.43 12.04 14.34
CA THR A 83 -21.52 12.49 13.47
C THR A 83 -22.56 13.30 14.26
N ALA A 84 -22.90 12.87 15.47
CA ALA A 84 -23.83 13.59 16.34
C ALA A 84 -23.31 14.97 16.81
N LYS A 85 -22.01 15.22 16.74
CA LYS A 85 -21.36 16.49 17.13
C LYS A 85 -20.89 17.33 15.93
N GLY A 86 -21.19 16.93 14.69
CA GLY A 86 -20.63 17.56 13.49
C GLY A 86 -19.11 17.43 13.39
N GLY A 87 -18.54 16.38 13.97
CA GLY A 87 -17.10 16.19 14.11
C GLY A 87 -16.47 15.43 12.92
N THR A 88 -15.16 15.55 12.87
CA THR A 88 -14.28 14.89 11.89
C THR A 88 -13.88 13.48 12.33
N LEU A 89 -13.63 12.57 11.39
CA LEU A 89 -13.26 11.17 11.66
C LEU A 89 -11.72 10.98 11.65
N PRO A 90 -11.17 10.06 12.46
CA PRO A 90 -9.81 9.61 12.27
C PRO A 90 -9.71 8.77 10.98
N LEU A 91 -8.64 8.94 10.22
CA LEU A 91 -8.45 8.26 8.95
C LEU A 91 -7.03 7.67 8.87
N ASN A 92 -6.94 6.40 8.48
CA ASN A 92 -5.68 5.70 8.29
C ASN A 92 -5.52 5.39 6.80
N ILE A 93 -4.53 5.99 6.14
CA ILE A 93 -4.28 5.84 4.71
C ILE A 93 -2.94 5.12 4.51
N GLY A 94 -2.95 4.04 3.73
CA GLY A 94 -1.76 3.41 3.19
C GLY A 94 -1.46 3.95 1.79
N MET A 95 -0.20 4.21 1.47
CA MET A 95 0.22 4.65 0.14
C MET A 95 1.54 3.99 -0.26
N VAL A 96 1.73 3.79 -1.57
CA VAL A 96 3.07 3.50 -2.08
C VAL A 96 3.99 4.69 -1.85
N ASP A 97 5.24 4.43 -1.46
CA ASP A 97 6.22 5.46 -1.08
C ASP A 97 6.35 6.58 -2.11
N SER A 98 6.45 6.19 -3.41
CA SER A 98 6.64 7.15 -4.49
C SER A 98 5.51 8.16 -4.64
N PHE A 99 4.27 7.80 -4.28
CA PHE A 99 3.14 8.73 -4.30
C PHE A 99 3.01 9.50 -2.98
N CYS A 100 3.26 8.82 -1.86
CA CYS A 100 3.21 9.47 -0.55
C CYS A 100 4.18 10.65 -0.44
N ASP A 101 5.42 10.48 -0.91
CA ASP A 101 6.46 11.51 -0.79
C ASP A 101 6.20 12.72 -1.68
N VAL A 102 5.53 12.54 -2.82
CA VAL A 102 5.27 13.66 -3.76
C VAL A 102 3.89 14.28 -3.61
N ALA A 103 2.91 13.57 -3.06
CA ALA A 103 1.52 14.01 -2.95
C ALA A 103 0.98 14.05 -1.50
N GLY A 104 1.65 13.38 -0.58
CA GLY A 104 1.12 13.16 0.78
C GLY A 104 0.88 14.45 1.56
N LEU A 105 1.77 15.43 1.46
CA LEU A 105 1.63 16.71 2.16
C LEU A 105 0.42 17.50 1.65
N GLN A 106 0.28 17.63 0.34
CA GLN A 106 -0.83 18.34 -0.30
C GLN A 106 -2.16 17.66 -0.01
N LEU A 107 -2.19 16.34 -0.08
CA LEU A 107 -3.36 15.56 0.28
C LEU A 107 -3.77 15.77 1.74
N MET A 108 -2.81 15.76 2.67
CA MET A 108 -3.06 16.06 4.07
C MET A 108 -3.67 17.45 4.28
N GLN A 109 -3.15 18.46 3.59
CA GLN A 109 -3.66 19.83 3.69
C GLN A 109 -5.11 19.93 3.20
N GLN A 110 -5.46 19.23 2.12
CA GLN A 110 -6.83 19.18 1.60
C GLN A 110 -7.79 18.40 2.50
N LEU A 111 -7.30 17.35 3.19
CA LEU A 111 -8.11 16.52 4.07
C LEU A 111 -8.29 17.10 5.49
N ASN A 112 -7.45 18.03 5.90
CA ASN A 112 -7.48 18.59 7.27
C ASN A 112 -8.87 19.07 7.74
N PRO A 113 -9.76 19.66 6.90
CA PRO A 113 -11.09 20.03 7.32
C PRO A 113 -12.04 18.86 7.64
N TYR A 114 -11.74 17.65 7.11
CA TYR A 114 -12.63 16.49 7.14
C TYR A 114 -12.18 15.42 8.16
N VAL A 115 -10.94 15.49 8.65
CA VAL A 115 -10.36 14.46 9.52
C VAL A 115 -9.86 15.02 10.85
N SER A 116 -10.14 14.31 11.96
CA SER A 116 -9.65 14.69 13.29
C SER A 116 -8.22 14.27 13.55
N LYS A 117 -7.81 13.19 12.90
CA LYS A 117 -6.46 12.62 12.96
C LYS A 117 -6.20 11.87 11.67
N LEU A 118 -5.11 12.17 11.00
CA LEU A 118 -4.65 11.42 9.84
C LEU A 118 -3.40 10.61 10.20
N THR A 119 -3.43 9.32 9.86
CA THR A 119 -2.26 8.43 9.92
C THR A 119 -1.91 8.04 8.50
N LEU A 120 -0.69 8.35 8.04
CA LEU A 120 -0.15 7.85 6.78
C LEU A 120 0.81 6.69 7.06
N ARG A 121 0.66 5.61 6.30
CA ARG A 121 1.57 4.47 6.30
C ARG A 121 2.08 4.24 4.91
N THR A 122 3.38 4.02 4.80
CA THR A 122 4.03 3.61 3.56
C THR A 122 4.66 2.22 3.74
N GLY A 123 4.92 1.54 2.65
CA GLY A 123 5.53 0.22 2.71
C GLY A 123 5.30 -0.62 1.46
N LEU A 124 5.62 -1.90 1.58
CA LEU A 124 5.38 -2.87 0.51
C LEU A 124 3.87 -3.09 0.31
N GLY A 125 3.43 -3.11 -0.96
CA GLY A 125 2.03 -3.23 -1.31
C GLY A 125 1.33 -4.44 -0.70
N SER A 126 2.00 -5.59 -0.60
CA SER A 126 1.44 -6.79 0.02
C SER A 126 1.13 -6.61 1.52
N SER A 127 2.00 -5.93 2.26
CA SER A 127 1.78 -5.62 3.67
C SER A 127 0.63 -4.62 3.85
N LEU A 128 0.60 -3.55 3.05
CA LEU A 128 -0.45 -2.56 3.09
C LEU A 128 -1.81 -3.13 2.66
N SER A 129 -1.83 -4.05 1.69
CA SER A 129 -3.03 -4.76 1.27
C SER A 129 -3.62 -5.59 2.42
N GLN A 130 -2.76 -6.31 3.15
CA GLN A 130 -3.19 -7.06 4.31
C GLN A 130 -3.70 -6.13 5.43
N ASP A 131 -3.07 -4.98 5.63
CA ASP A 131 -3.54 -3.97 6.59
C ASP A 131 -4.92 -3.40 6.21
N LEU A 132 -5.21 -3.19 4.92
CA LEU A 132 -6.55 -2.78 4.46
C LEU A 132 -7.58 -3.87 4.75
N LEU A 133 -7.28 -5.13 4.45
CA LEU A 133 -8.17 -6.26 4.69
C LEU A 133 -8.40 -6.51 6.20
N ASN A 134 -7.37 -6.33 7.02
CA ASN A 134 -7.44 -6.45 8.48
C ASN A 134 -8.00 -5.20 9.17
N ARG A 135 -8.49 -4.21 8.42
CA ARG A 135 -9.06 -2.95 8.94
C ARG A 135 -8.07 -2.07 9.72
N ASN A 136 -6.77 -2.27 9.55
CA ASN A 136 -5.72 -1.39 10.06
C ASN A 136 -5.57 -0.12 9.21
N LEU A 137 -6.05 -0.16 7.96
CA LEU A 137 -6.18 0.96 7.05
C LEU A 137 -7.65 1.14 6.65
N ASP A 138 -8.03 2.38 6.40
CA ASP A 138 -9.34 2.74 5.87
C ASP A 138 -9.28 2.89 4.35
N ILE A 139 -8.15 3.39 3.85
CA ILE A 139 -7.86 3.62 2.44
C ILE A 139 -6.47 3.10 2.11
N LEU A 140 -6.30 2.56 0.90
CA LEU A 140 -5.01 2.16 0.34
C LEU A 140 -4.86 2.71 -1.08
N ILE A 141 -3.77 3.43 -1.36
CA ILE A 141 -3.38 3.86 -2.71
C ILE A 141 -2.18 3.04 -3.16
N THR A 142 -2.39 2.19 -4.15
CA THR A 142 -1.41 1.19 -4.58
C THR A 142 -1.47 0.92 -6.09
N SER A 143 -0.42 0.29 -6.60
CA SER A 143 -0.41 -0.33 -7.94
C SER A 143 -0.54 -1.85 -7.90
N ASP A 144 -0.71 -2.45 -6.72
CA ASP A 144 -0.91 -3.88 -6.60
C ASP A 144 -2.36 -4.26 -6.96
N PRO A 145 -2.56 -5.27 -7.79
CA PRO A 145 -3.89 -5.81 -8.02
C PRO A 145 -4.38 -6.53 -6.75
N ILE A 146 -5.58 -6.17 -6.30
CA ILE A 146 -6.30 -6.84 -5.21
C ILE A 146 -7.65 -7.26 -5.78
N ASP A 147 -7.63 -8.13 -6.82
CA ASP A 147 -8.81 -8.44 -7.63
C ASP A 147 -9.77 -9.41 -6.94
N GLU A 148 -9.30 -10.20 -5.97
CA GLU A 148 -10.05 -11.25 -5.28
C GLU A 148 -11.04 -10.73 -4.22
N HIS A 149 -11.15 -9.40 -4.02
CA HIS A 149 -11.94 -8.77 -2.97
C HIS A 149 -13.04 -7.87 -3.57
N PRO A 150 -14.23 -8.45 -3.87
CA PRO A 150 -15.35 -7.69 -4.46
C PRO A 150 -15.93 -6.65 -3.52
N GLU A 151 -15.70 -6.77 -2.19
CA GLU A 151 -16.14 -5.82 -1.16
C GLU A 151 -15.33 -4.52 -1.16
N LEU A 152 -14.25 -4.43 -1.96
CA LEU A 152 -13.45 -3.22 -2.08
C LEU A 152 -13.93 -2.37 -3.26
N GLN A 153 -14.26 -1.12 -2.98
CA GLN A 153 -14.45 -0.09 -4.00
C GLN A 153 -13.09 0.37 -4.54
N ARG A 154 -13.05 0.60 -5.85
CA ARG A 154 -11.85 0.97 -6.61
C ARG A 154 -12.04 2.31 -7.28
N TYR A 155 -11.11 3.22 -6.99
CA TYR A 155 -11.05 4.55 -7.58
C TYR A 155 -9.73 4.68 -8.35
N PRO A 156 -9.73 4.57 -9.67
CA PRO A 156 -8.54 4.81 -10.48
C PRO A 156 -8.03 6.24 -10.26
N ILE A 157 -6.74 6.40 -10.07
CA ILE A 157 -6.14 7.71 -9.77
C ILE A 157 -5.30 8.20 -10.94
N LEU A 158 -4.25 7.46 -11.30
CA LEU A 158 -3.27 7.94 -12.26
C LEU A 158 -2.56 6.81 -13.01
N ARG A 159 -2.04 7.18 -14.17
CA ARG A 159 -1.09 6.42 -14.94
C ARG A 159 0.32 6.98 -14.72
N ASP A 160 1.22 6.14 -14.19
CA ASP A 160 2.62 6.46 -13.91
C ASP A 160 3.52 5.70 -14.92
N PRO A 161 4.09 6.40 -15.91
CA PRO A 161 4.87 5.76 -16.96
C PRO A 161 6.19 5.21 -16.43
N PHE A 162 6.63 4.07 -16.99
CA PHE A 162 7.98 3.58 -16.81
C PHE A 162 8.93 4.26 -17.78
N VAL A 163 10.14 4.50 -17.33
CA VAL A 163 11.22 5.16 -18.05
C VAL A 163 12.53 4.43 -17.83
N MET A 164 13.49 4.62 -18.71
CA MET A 164 14.88 4.25 -18.45
C MET A 164 15.63 5.46 -17.90
N ILE A 165 16.45 5.24 -16.86
CA ILE A 165 17.41 6.22 -16.36
C ILE A 165 18.81 5.68 -16.59
N VAL A 166 19.67 6.48 -17.23
CA VAL A 166 21.02 6.11 -17.63
C VAL A 166 22.01 7.23 -17.26
N PRO A 167 23.28 6.92 -16.97
CA PRO A 167 24.32 7.94 -16.82
C PRO A 167 24.50 8.73 -18.11
N ASP A 168 24.81 10.01 -18.04
CA ASP A 168 25.04 10.86 -19.22
C ASP A 168 26.18 10.34 -20.10
N ASN A 169 27.19 9.75 -19.49
CA ASN A 169 28.39 9.25 -20.14
C ASN A 169 28.31 7.77 -20.59
N CYS A 170 27.13 7.15 -20.58
CA CYS A 170 27.02 5.72 -20.89
C CYS A 170 27.26 5.38 -22.37
N SER A 171 27.20 6.38 -23.28
CA SER A 171 27.54 6.22 -24.71
C SER A 171 27.92 7.57 -25.31
N GLU A 172 29.01 7.62 -26.07
CA GLU A 172 29.45 8.83 -26.80
C GLU A 172 28.76 9.01 -28.15
N GLU A 173 28.28 7.92 -28.79
CA GLU A 173 27.69 7.96 -30.15
C GLU A 173 26.42 7.10 -30.25
N GLY A 174 25.38 7.65 -30.88
CA GLY A 174 24.20 6.94 -31.35
C GLY A 174 22.96 6.98 -30.39
N SER A 175 21.85 6.43 -30.87
CA SER A 175 20.64 6.29 -30.08
C SER A 175 20.79 5.15 -29.06
N VAL A 176 20.80 5.48 -27.79
CA VAL A 176 20.80 4.52 -26.68
C VAL A 176 19.43 3.85 -26.62
N THR A 177 19.38 2.56 -26.95
CA THR A 177 18.17 1.73 -26.88
C THR A 177 18.20 0.78 -25.69
N ALA A 178 17.04 0.28 -25.27
CA ALA A 178 16.97 -0.73 -24.20
C ALA A 178 17.77 -2.00 -24.53
N ALA A 179 17.77 -2.44 -25.80
CA ALA A 179 18.54 -3.59 -26.27
C ALA A 179 20.06 -3.35 -26.15
N TRP A 180 20.53 -2.20 -26.63
CA TRP A 180 21.93 -1.83 -26.49
C TRP A 180 22.39 -1.74 -25.04
N LEU A 181 21.57 -1.12 -24.17
CA LEU A 181 21.86 -1.03 -22.73
C LEU A 181 21.94 -2.41 -22.08
N ALA A 182 21.03 -3.32 -22.43
CA ALA A 182 20.99 -4.66 -21.86
C ALA A 182 22.27 -5.48 -22.17
N GLU A 183 22.90 -5.21 -23.32
CA GLU A 183 24.14 -5.89 -23.76
C GLU A 183 25.42 -5.23 -23.25
N ASN A 184 25.44 -3.91 -23.08
CA ASN A 184 26.67 -3.15 -22.91
C ASN A 184 26.83 -2.47 -21.55
N VAL A 185 25.75 -2.31 -20.75
CA VAL A 185 25.76 -1.56 -19.50
C VAL A 185 25.17 -2.41 -18.36
N PRO A 186 25.80 -2.47 -17.18
CA PRO A 186 25.26 -3.20 -16.03
C PRO A 186 23.85 -2.71 -15.67
N PHE A 187 22.95 -3.64 -15.33
CA PHE A 187 21.59 -3.33 -14.95
C PHE A 187 21.43 -3.28 -13.44
N ILE A 188 20.75 -2.23 -12.98
CA ILE A 188 20.39 -2.04 -11.58
C ILE A 188 18.89 -2.31 -11.43
N HIS A 189 18.56 -3.39 -10.74
CA HIS A 189 17.20 -3.89 -10.60
C HIS A 189 16.59 -3.51 -9.24
N TYR A 190 15.29 -3.30 -9.19
CA TYR A 190 14.56 -3.34 -7.92
C TYR A 190 14.51 -4.77 -7.37
N THR A 191 14.48 -4.93 -6.05
CA THR A 191 14.24 -6.23 -5.40
C THR A 191 13.06 -6.94 -6.06
N ARG A 192 13.27 -8.18 -6.50
CA ARG A 192 12.30 -8.93 -7.35
C ARG A 192 10.97 -9.18 -6.66
N GLU A 193 10.94 -9.29 -5.34
CA GLU A 193 9.72 -9.41 -4.53
C GLU A 193 8.87 -8.14 -4.54
N SER A 194 9.49 -6.98 -4.77
CA SER A 194 8.79 -5.70 -4.81
C SER A 194 7.89 -5.59 -6.05
N ARG A 195 6.86 -4.76 -5.96
CA ARG A 195 5.97 -4.49 -7.10
C ARG A 195 6.73 -3.90 -8.30
N LEU A 196 7.64 -2.95 -8.04
CA LEU A 196 8.46 -2.36 -9.10
C LEU A 196 9.40 -3.39 -9.75
N GLY A 197 10.00 -4.29 -8.97
CA GLY A 197 10.82 -5.37 -9.49
C GLY A 197 10.05 -6.30 -10.43
N LYS A 198 8.88 -6.78 -10.01
CA LYS A 198 8.01 -7.63 -10.84
C LYS A 198 7.57 -6.94 -12.14
N LEU A 199 7.26 -5.64 -12.07
CA LEU A 199 6.89 -4.86 -13.26
C LEU A 199 8.09 -4.62 -14.17
N THR A 200 9.27 -4.38 -13.61
CA THR A 200 10.52 -4.26 -14.37
C THR A 200 10.84 -5.55 -15.14
N ASP A 201 10.73 -6.71 -14.50
CA ASP A 201 10.88 -8.01 -15.17
C ASP A 201 9.85 -8.20 -16.31
N LEU A 202 8.61 -7.79 -16.09
CA LEU A 202 7.57 -7.86 -17.13
C LEU A 202 7.90 -6.95 -18.32
N ILE A 203 8.40 -5.73 -18.06
CA ILE A 203 8.82 -4.78 -19.08
C ILE A 203 10.01 -5.33 -19.87
N ALA A 204 11.02 -5.87 -19.21
CA ALA A 204 12.17 -6.49 -19.85
C ALA A 204 11.73 -7.61 -20.83
N ARG A 205 10.80 -8.47 -20.41
CA ARG A 205 10.23 -9.50 -21.30
C ARG A 205 9.47 -8.93 -22.49
N ARG A 206 8.67 -7.86 -22.29
CA ARG A 206 7.91 -7.19 -23.38
C ARG A 206 8.82 -6.51 -24.40
N LEU A 207 9.99 -6.07 -23.98
CA LEU A 207 11.00 -5.45 -24.82
C LEU A 207 11.96 -6.48 -25.43
N ASP A 208 11.78 -7.76 -25.12
CA ASP A 208 12.65 -8.87 -25.52
C ASP A 208 14.13 -8.61 -25.17
N ILE A 209 14.39 -8.12 -23.96
CA ILE A 209 15.72 -7.87 -23.43
C ILE A 209 16.01 -8.74 -22.21
N GLN A 210 17.26 -9.11 -22.03
CA GLN A 210 17.75 -9.89 -20.89
C GLN A 210 18.97 -9.17 -20.26
N PRO A 211 18.73 -8.04 -19.55
CA PRO A 211 19.83 -7.27 -18.98
C PRO A 211 20.54 -8.06 -17.88
N GLN A 212 21.86 -7.97 -17.86
CA GLN A 212 22.66 -8.56 -16.79
C GLN A 212 22.51 -7.75 -15.51
N THR A 213 21.74 -8.26 -14.55
CA THR A 213 21.57 -7.61 -13.25
C THR A 213 22.87 -7.66 -12.46
N ALA A 214 23.48 -6.49 -12.23
CA ALA A 214 24.68 -6.32 -11.41
C ALA A 214 24.34 -6.00 -9.96
N TYR A 215 23.24 -5.28 -9.74
CA TYR A 215 22.79 -4.85 -8.41
C TYR A 215 21.28 -5.05 -8.27
N GLU A 216 20.84 -5.45 -7.07
CA GLU A 216 19.44 -5.56 -6.72
C GLU A 216 19.19 -4.72 -5.47
N LEU A 217 18.28 -3.74 -5.55
CA LEU A 217 18.08 -2.70 -4.54
C LEU A 217 16.59 -2.52 -4.23
N ASP A 218 16.25 -2.32 -2.97
CA ASP A 218 14.88 -2.08 -2.50
C ASP A 218 14.50 -0.59 -2.46
N SER A 219 15.50 0.29 -2.41
CA SER A 219 15.32 1.74 -2.31
C SER A 219 15.48 2.43 -3.65
N THR A 220 14.46 3.18 -4.08
CA THR A 220 14.53 4.06 -5.26
C THR A 220 15.68 5.07 -5.17
N GLN A 221 15.87 5.67 -3.99
CA GLN A 221 16.95 6.64 -3.79
C GLN A 221 18.32 6.01 -4.02
N THR A 222 18.55 4.83 -3.47
CA THR A 222 19.81 4.10 -3.64
C THR A 222 20.01 3.71 -5.10
N LEU A 223 18.97 3.20 -5.76
CA LEU A 223 19.01 2.86 -7.18
C LEU A 223 19.40 4.07 -8.04
N MET A 224 18.75 5.22 -7.84
CA MET A 224 19.06 6.45 -8.60
C MET A 224 20.48 6.95 -8.33
N ARG A 225 20.98 6.85 -7.08
CA ARG A 225 22.38 7.19 -6.75
C ARG A 225 23.38 6.29 -7.46
N PHE A 226 23.08 5.00 -7.60
CA PHE A 226 23.94 4.07 -8.34
C PHE A 226 23.97 4.41 -9.82
N VAL A 227 22.83 4.77 -10.42
CA VAL A 227 22.79 5.25 -11.81
C VAL A 227 23.61 6.55 -11.93
N GLN A 228 23.36 7.52 -11.08
CA GLN A 228 24.08 8.80 -11.09
C GLN A 228 25.61 8.64 -10.95
N SER A 229 26.05 7.65 -10.18
CA SER A 229 27.50 7.35 -10.02
C SER A 229 28.10 6.55 -11.17
N GLY A 230 27.33 6.25 -12.22
CA GLY A 230 27.83 5.53 -13.39
C GLY A 230 27.91 4.00 -13.22
N GLN A 231 27.29 3.42 -12.17
CA GLN A 231 27.37 1.98 -11.92
C GLN A 231 26.48 1.14 -12.84
N GLY A 232 25.58 1.78 -13.60
CA GLY A 232 24.69 1.08 -14.51
C GLY A 232 23.46 1.91 -14.88
N TRP A 233 22.48 1.25 -15.46
CA TRP A 233 21.19 1.83 -15.84
C TRP A 233 20.03 1.10 -15.14
N ALA A 234 18.89 1.74 -15.11
CA ALA A 234 17.70 1.17 -14.48
C ALA A 234 16.41 1.49 -15.23
N ILE A 235 15.37 0.69 -14.99
CA ILE A 235 13.98 1.00 -15.34
C ILE A 235 13.29 1.45 -14.04
N THR A 236 12.71 2.63 -14.07
CA THR A 236 11.98 3.23 -12.94
C THR A 236 10.70 3.91 -13.42
N THR A 237 10.01 4.68 -12.57
CA THR A 237 8.76 5.36 -12.95
C THR A 237 8.85 6.87 -12.83
N GLY A 238 7.93 7.58 -13.48
CA GLY A 238 7.85 9.03 -13.42
C GLY A 238 7.76 9.55 -11.98
N LEU A 239 6.92 8.96 -11.14
CA LEU A 239 6.81 9.36 -9.72
C LEU A 239 8.13 9.20 -8.96
N CYS A 240 8.90 8.16 -9.27
CA CYS A 240 10.20 7.95 -8.66
C CYS A 240 11.22 9.04 -9.06
N LEU A 241 11.12 9.57 -10.29
CA LEU A 241 11.99 10.67 -10.75
C LEU A 241 11.64 11.99 -10.02
N VAL A 242 10.35 12.33 -9.92
CA VAL A 242 9.89 13.55 -9.23
C VAL A 242 10.25 13.54 -7.75
N ARG A 243 10.31 12.36 -7.14
CA ARG A 243 10.68 12.19 -5.72
C ARG A 243 12.12 12.63 -5.42
N TYR A 244 13.05 12.48 -6.37
CA TYR A 244 14.48 12.75 -6.18
C TYR A 244 15.08 13.53 -7.36
N PRO A 245 14.60 14.75 -7.64
CA PRO A 245 15.03 15.51 -8.80
C PRO A 245 16.54 15.85 -8.78
N GLU A 246 17.14 15.95 -7.60
CA GLU A 246 18.57 16.19 -7.42
C GLU A 246 19.45 15.03 -7.92
N LEU A 247 18.91 13.81 -7.95
CA LEU A 247 19.61 12.62 -8.44
C LEU A 247 19.54 12.45 -9.96
N LEU A 248 18.86 13.36 -10.66
CA LEU A 248 18.83 13.39 -12.13
C LEU A 248 20.02 14.14 -12.74
N GLN A 249 20.77 14.89 -11.92
CA GLN A 249 21.97 15.57 -12.40
C GLN A 249 23.01 14.54 -12.84
N GLY A 250 23.49 14.64 -14.10
CA GLY A 250 24.40 13.65 -14.69
C GLY A 250 23.73 12.36 -15.18
N CYS A 251 22.39 12.41 -15.33
CA CYS A 251 21.60 11.31 -15.86
C CYS A 251 20.71 11.77 -17.01
N ARG A 252 20.46 10.86 -17.97
CA ARG A 252 19.44 11.01 -19.01
C ARG A 252 18.24 10.14 -18.73
N VAL A 253 17.05 10.68 -18.99
CA VAL A 253 15.79 9.94 -18.92
C VAL A 253 15.35 9.61 -20.34
N LEU A 254 15.23 8.32 -20.63
CA LEU A 254 14.93 7.82 -21.96
C LEU A 254 13.57 7.12 -21.97
N GLN A 255 12.88 7.25 -23.11
CA GLN A 255 11.59 6.61 -23.34
C GLN A 255 11.78 5.13 -23.64
N LEU A 256 10.91 4.28 -23.07
CA LEU A 256 10.79 2.89 -23.47
C LEU A 256 10.10 2.80 -24.84
N ALA A 257 10.57 1.88 -25.69
CA ALA A 257 10.12 1.77 -27.09
C ALA A 257 8.61 1.56 -27.30
N SER A 258 7.88 1.13 -26.28
CA SER A 258 6.42 1.03 -26.30
C SER A 258 5.82 1.91 -25.23
N GLY A 259 4.92 2.82 -25.61
CA GLY A 259 4.17 3.69 -24.70
C GLY A 259 3.21 2.95 -23.74
N ALA A 260 3.08 1.63 -23.88
CA ALA A 260 2.22 0.79 -23.04
C ALA A 260 2.80 0.50 -21.64
N ASN A 261 4.07 0.82 -21.40
CA ASN A 261 4.73 0.50 -20.14
C ASN A 261 4.42 1.55 -19.08
N ALA A 262 3.41 1.28 -18.26
CA ALA A 262 3.05 2.09 -17.10
C ALA A 262 2.49 1.20 -16.00
N ARG A 263 2.50 1.71 -14.77
CA ARG A 263 1.66 1.21 -13.70
C ARG A 263 0.49 2.16 -13.50
N HIS A 264 -0.61 1.62 -13.01
CA HIS A 264 -1.76 2.43 -12.60
C HIS A 264 -1.83 2.43 -11.08
N LEU A 265 -1.99 3.60 -10.49
CA LEU A 265 -2.31 3.71 -9.08
C LEU A 265 -3.82 3.80 -8.93
N THR A 266 -4.33 2.97 -8.04
CA THR A 266 -5.75 2.88 -7.70
C THR A 266 -5.90 3.07 -6.20
N MET A 267 -6.87 3.85 -5.80
CA MET A 267 -7.29 3.93 -4.41
C MET A 267 -8.35 2.87 -4.14
N LEU A 268 -8.19 2.17 -3.04
CA LEU A 268 -9.06 1.11 -2.56
C LEU A 268 -9.60 1.49 -1.19
N CYS A 269 -10.87 1.25 -0.96
CA CYS A 269 -11.50 1.34 0.36
C CYS A 269 -12.63 0.32 0.47
N ARG A 270 -13.10 0.04 1.67
CA ARG A 270 -14.26 -0.83 1.87
C ARG A 270 -15.54 -0.09 1.52
N GLU A 271 -16.47 -0.83 0.91
CA GLU A 271 -17.75 -0.30 0.47
C GLU A 271 -18.56 0.27 1.64
N ASN A 272 -19.20 1.43 1.43
CA ASN A 272 -20.14 2.07 2.36
C ASN A 272 -19.58 2.49 3.75
N GLU A 273 -18.24 2.46 3.98
CA GLU A 273 -17.69 2.79 5.31
C GLU A 273 -17.35 4.27 5.51
N LEU A 274 -17.06 5.02 4.44
CA LEU A 274 -16.55 6.41 4.52
C LEU A 274 -17.47 7.44 3.84
N GLY A 275 -18.69 7.06 3.49
CA GLY A 275 -19.66 7.93 2.83
C GLY A 275 -19.13 8.52 1.51
N VAL A 276 -19.12 9.84 1.38
CA VAL A 276 -18.64 10.56 0.18
C VAL A 276 -17.12 10.83 0.18
N LEU A 277 -16.46 10.59 1.29
CA LEU A 277 -15.05 10.94 1.47
C LEU A 277 -14.10 10.23 0.48
N PRO A 278 -14.31 8.94 0.11
CA PRO A 278 -13.44 8.28 -0.87
C PRO A 278 -13.41 8.99 -2.22
N GLU A 279 -14.56 9.42 -2.75
CA GLU A 279 -14.60 10.15 -4.03
C GLU A 279 -13.89 11.50 -3.95
N GLN A 280 -14.03 12.20 -2.82
CA GLN A 280 -13.33 13.46 -2.59
C GLN A 280 -11.82 13.26 -2.52
N ILE A 281 -11.35 12.22 -1.84
CA ILE A 281 -9.93 11.87 -1.76
C ILE A 281 -9.38 11.47 -3.13
N ALA A 282 -10.10 10.63 -3.88
CA ALA A 282 -9.69 10.23 -5.22
C ALA A 282 -9.58 11.44 -6.15
N THR A 283 -10.55 12.37 -6.09
CA THR A 283 -10.53 13.62 -6.86
C THR A 283 -9.33 14.49 -6.44
N ALA A 284 -9.07 14.64 -5.14
CA ALA A 284 -7.91 15.38 -4.65
C ALA A 284 -6.59 14.77 -5.16
N CYS A 285 -6.45 13.45 -5.11
CA CYS A 285 -5.25 12.76 -5.63
C CYS A 285 -5.05 13.01 -7.13
N ARG A 286 -6.13 12.98 -7.93
CA ARG A 286 -6.07 13.26 -9.38
C ARG A 286 -5.66 14.71 -9.64
N SER A 287 -6.25 15.68 -8.92
CA SER A 287 -5.89 17.09 -9.06
C SER A 287 -4.44 17.35 -8.69
N ILE A 288 -3.96 16.83 -7.55
CA ILE A 288 -2.55 16.96 -7.15
C ILE A 288 -1.62 16.37 -8.23
N TYR A 289 -1.99 15.22 -8.81
CA TYR A 289 -1.19 14.62 -9.87
C TYR A 289 -1.11 15.51 -11.11
N ILE A 290 -2.26 16.02 -11.60
CA ILE A 290 -2.33 16.87 -12.80
C ILE A 290 -1.65 18.21 -12.56
N ASP A 291 -1.95 18.87 -11.44
CA ASP A 291 -1.62 20.26 -11.23
C ASP A 291 -0.18 20.45 -10.71
N GLU A 292 0.35 19.46 -9.97
CA GLU A 292 1.64 19.61 -9.32
C GLU A 292 2.70 18.62 -9.82
N ILE A 293 2.33 17.36 -10.12
CA ILE A 293 3.30 16.30 -10.44
C ILE A 293 3.58 16.26 -11.95
N VAL A 294 2.55 16.26 -12.79
CA VAL A 294 2.71 16.21 -14.25
C VAL A 294 3.58 17.38 -14.78
N PRO A 295 3.44 18.63 -14.31
CA PRO A 295 4.34 19.71 -14.72
C PRO A 295 5.80 19.48 -14.38
N GLN A 296 6.10 18.77 -13.29
CA GLN A 296 7.47 18.40 -12.93
C GLN A 296 8.01 17.29 -13.86
N LEU A 297 7.17 16.31 -14.19
CA LEU A 297 7.50 15.27 -15.17
C LEU A 297 7.83 15.83 -16.55
N ILE A 298 7.04 16.79 -17.02
CA ILE A 298 7.25 17.49 -18.31
C ILE A 298 8.58 18.25 -18.31
N LYS A 299 8.97 18.87 -17.19
CA LYS A 299 10.29 19.52 -17.06
C LYS A 299 11.44 18.53 -17.13
N ILE A 300 11.28 17.31 -16.59
CA ILE A 300 12.28 16.25 -16.63
C ILE A 300 12.39 15.70 -18.06
N ALA A 301 11.26 15.38 -18.70
CA ALA A 301 11.20 14.84 -20.05
C ALA A 301 9.87 15.23 -20.73
N PRO A 302 9.87 16.16 -21.69
CA PRO A 302 8.65 16.71 -22.32
C PRO A 302 7.71 15.64 -22.90
N TRP A 303 8.25 14.53 -23.39
CA TRP A 303 7.44 13.43 -23.95
C TRP A 303 6.56 12.71 -22.91
N LEU A 304 6.81 12.91 -21.60
CA LEU A 304 5.97 12.37 -20.53
C LEU A 304 4.57 13.02 -20.47
N GLU A 305 4.36 14.20 -21.06
CA GLU A 305 3.06 14.87 -21.14
C GLU A 305 1.95 13.95 -21.70
N GLN A 306 2.30 13.15 -22.72
CA GLN A 306 1.34 12.24 -23.34
C GLN A 306 1.18 10.91 -22.60
N GLN A 307 2.03 10.64 -21.64
CA GLN A 307 2.09 9.34 -20.94
C GLN A 307 1.67 9.40 -19.47
N ALA A 308 1.76 10.57 -18.84
CA ALA A 308 1.41 10.79 -17.44
C ALA A 308 0.08 11.55 -17.35
N TYR A 309 -0.99 10.88 -16.93
CA TYR A 309 -2.32 11.49 -16.84
C TYR A 309 -3.15 10.83 -15.72
N ALA A 310 -4.12 11.58 -15.20
CA ALA A 310 -5.09 11.03 -14.26
C ALA A 310 -6.08 10.10 -15.00
N ILE A 311 -6.56 9.09 -14.29
CA ILE A 311 -7.55 8.14 -14.80
C ILE A 311 -8.80 8.14 -13.91
N THR A 312 -9.97 8.08 -14.52
CA THR A 312 -11.26 8.02 -13.83
C THR A 312 -11.95 6.67 -13.98
N GLU A 313 -11.54 5.90 -15.00
CA GLU A 313 -12.05 4.56 -15.27
C GLU A 313 -10.88 3.58 -15.37
N MET A 314 -11.09 2.34 -14.92
CA MET A 314 -10.07 1.30 -15.09
C MET A 314 -9.86 1.05 -16.58
N PRO A 315 -8.60 1.05 -17.07
CA PRO A 315 -8.34 0.66 -18.45
C PRO A 315 -8.85 -0.77 -18.67
N ALA A 316 -9.48 -0.99 -19.83
CA ALA A 316 -9.86 -2.34 -20.24
C ALA A 316 -8.61 -3.24 -20.27
N ILE A 317 -8.73 -4.42 -19.65
CA ILE A 317 -7.64 -5.43 -19.54
C ILE A 317 -7.37 -6.03 -20.92
#